data_05e5cb671ea673e7e4165b8df13a2226
#
_entry.id   05e5cb671ea673e7e4165b8df13a2226
#
_cell.length_a   1.000
_cell.length_b   1.000
_cell.length_c   1.000
_cell.angle_alpha   90.00
_cell.angle_beta   90.00
_cell.angle_gamma   90.00
#
_symmetry.space_group_name_H-M   'P 1'
#
loop_
_entity.id
_entity.type
_entity.pdbx_description
1 polymer ?
#
loop_
_entity_poly.entity_id
_entity_poly.type
_entity_poly.pdbx_seq_one_letter_code
_entity_poly.pdbx_strand_id
1 'polypeptide(L)'
;MMWKSRVMTANLDPHPISSELGYASIAELRSALDSGTITAAGLADTLRSRIAAVESAPYELHAIIDVELTTPTALPNGPLQGIPFLVKDNIEVAGWQSAAGSLVFTQPALHDAPILSRLKNVGAVPLASTNMSEWASAGSRLIENGYSPRGGLTGNPFALDRSAGESSSGSAAAVAAGLAPFSLGTETIGSLTMPASRCGVFAFKPTRGALSTKGIVPYSPKQDVPGVFARSLEDLRTVAEVLLARELGEETAPLLTFIEDNDLYDPEQSSRTLAAAYDQAVMTMVERGALTQALPAFPLEAFNAMMHVLYLELRSGLNDYFATRPGTLVQNIGELVQWPVQHGEFNYTNDHFAEAASLGKAPVSRSVGERAFVALFDQALDGGDVLIAPAYGPAEKLDLARRGRRPTLGYQSYLDGLSSFAGWPTLTMPFMQDGGLPVGMVLVARPHCEAQLFAAALELIDAGVAGQFVRPTWQLPQRG
;
A
#
# COMPACT_ATOMS: atom_id res chain seq x y z
N MET A 1 31.69 10.96 -0.29
CA MET A 1 32.29 12.13 0.41
C MET A 1 31.30 13.29 0.59
N MET A 2 30.41 13.62 -0.34
CA MET A 2 29.44 14.72 -0.18
C MET A 2 28.37 14.49 0.91
N TRP A 3 27.99 13.23 1.19
CA TRP A 3 26.96 12.93 2.19
C TRP A 3 27.46 13.10 3.63
N LYS A 4 28.72 12.72 3.92
CA LYS A 4 29.31 12.93 5.27
C LYS A 4 29.31 14.40 5.72
N SER A 5 29.45 15.35 4.78
CA SER A 5 29.41 16.78 5.11
C SER A 5 27.99 17.30 5.37
N ARG A 6 26.94 16.68 4.77
CA ARG A 6 25.54 17.08 5.00
C ARG A 6 24.99 16.58 6.35
N VAL A 7 25.40 15.37 6.80
CA VAL A 7 24.94 14.81 8.07
C VAL A 7 25.65 15.47 9.27
N MET A 8 26.92 15.85 9.10
CA MET A 8 27.71 16.47 10.17
C MET A 8 27.32 17.94 10.47
N THR A 9 26.59 18.60 9.58
CA THR A 9 26.09 19.97 9.77
C THR A 9 24.61 20.03 10.08
N ALA A 10 23.99 18.92 10.52
CA ALA A 10 22.64 18.92 11.03
C ALA A 10 22.53 19.73 12.33
N ASN A 11 22.75 21.04 12.25
CA ASN A 11 22.01 21.97 13.05
C ASN A 11 20.54 21.59 12.83
N LEU A 12 19.83 21.26 13.88
CA LEU A 12 18.41 20.99 13.91
C LEU A 12 17.73 22.03 13.01
N ASP A 13 17.38 21.60 11.77
CA ASP A 13 16.65 22.46 10.86
C ASP A 13 15.38 22.91 11.60
N PRO A 14 15.11 24.21 11.72
CA PRO A 14 13.92 24.70 12.39
C PRO A 14 12.60 24.23 11.76
N HIS A 15 12.66 23.59 10.57
CA HIS A 15 11.55 22.93 9.93
C HIS A 15 11.70 21.41 9.96
N PRO A 16 11.03 20.69 10.90
CA PRO A 16 11.07 19.23 10.98
C PRO A 16 10.62 18.52 9.72
N ILE A 17 9.95 19.22 8.80
CA ILE A 17 9.50 18.72 7.49
C ILE A 17 10.65 18.59 6.48
N SER A 18 11.72 19.38 6.59
CA SER A 18 12.88 19.36 5.69
C SER A 18 14.01 18.42 6.14
N SER A 19 13.82 17.63 7.20
CA SER A 19 14.84 16.71 7.69
C SER A 19 15.29 15.71 6.60
N GLU A 20 16.56 15.79 6.20
CA GLU A 20 17.17 14.86 5.23
C GLU A 20 17.12 13.40 5.71
N LEU A 21 17.21 13.16 7.03
CA LEU A 21 17.09 11.82 7.62
C LEU A 21 15.75 11.16 7.31
N GLY A 22 14.66 11.93 7.23
CA GLY A 22 13.34 11.38 6.87
C GLY A 22 13.29 10.82 5.44
N TYR A 23 14.16 11.29 4.56
CA TYR A 23 14.24 10.87 3.16
C TYR A 23 15.46 10.00 2.84
N ALA A 24 16.31 9.70 3.82
CA ALA A 24 17.46 8.83 3.62
C ALA A 24 17.01 7.38 3.29
N SER A 25 17.78 6.70 2.46
CA SER A 25 17.60 5.29 2.14
C SER A 25 17.98 4.40 3.33
N ILE A 26 17.53 3.15 3.33
CA ILE A 26 17.93 2.15 4.32
C ILE A 26 19.45 2.01 4.37
N ALA A 27 20.12 1.97 3.21
CA ALA A 27 21.58 1.86 3.11
C ALA A 27 22.31 3.07 3.76
N GLU A 28 21.84 4.29 3.51
CA GLU A 28 22.39 5.50 4.13
C GLU A 28 22.18 5.52 5.64
N LEU A 29 20.98 5.16 6.11
CA LEU A 29 20.67 5.06 7.54
C LEU A 29 21.52 3.98 8.22
N ARG A 30 21.68 2.81 7.59
CA ARG A 30 22.55 1.75 8.09
C ARG A 30 24.00 2.23 8.22
N SER A 31 24.53 2.89 7.19
CA SER A 31 25.89 3.46 7.24
C SER A 31 26.08 4.47 8.37
N ALA A 32 25.05 5.30 8.63
CA ALA A 32 25.09 6.26 9.74
C ALA A 32 25.03 5.59 11.13
N LEU A 33 24.23 4.54 11.26
CA LEU A 33 24.14 3.72 12.47
C LEU A 33 25.43 2.95 12.73
N ASP A 34 26.01 2.28 11.73
CA ASP A 34 27.23 1.49 11.83
C ASP A 34 28.46 2.35 12.15
N SER A 35 28.50 3.58 11.63
CA SER A 35 29.57 4.55 11.94
C SER A 35 29.40 5.23 13.30
N GLY A 36 28.26 5.01 13.99
CA GLY A 36 27.92 5.70 15.23
C GLY A 36 27.59 7.19 15.05
N THR A 37 27.39 7.66 13.81
CA THR A 37 26.98 9.04 13.51
C THR A 37 25.60 9.36 14.10
N ILE A 38 24.72 8.35 14.13
CA ILE A 38 23.41 8.40 14.80
C ILE A 38 23.18 7.08 15.55
N THR A 39 22.40 7.12 16.64
CA THR A 39 21.93 5.91 17.33
C THR A 39 20.54 5.54 16.85
N ALA A 40 20.14 4.27 17.03
CA ALA A 40 18.77 3.83 16.70
C ALA A 40 17.71 4.64 17.47
N ALA A 41 17.96 4.96 18.74
CA ALA A 41 17.08 5.82 19.53
C ALA A 41 17.02 7.24 18.95
N GLY A 42 18.18 7.85 18.63
CA GLY A 42 18.23 9.19 18.04
C GLY A 42 17.55 9.28 16.68
N LEU A 43 17.67 8.23 15.84
CA LEU A 43 16.95 8.14 14.59
C LEU A 43 15.43 8.06 14.81
N ALA A 44 14.99 7.18 15.72
CA ALA A 44 13.58 7.05 16.08
C ALA A 44 13.00 8.35 16.63
N ASP A 45 13.72 9.07 17.51
CA ASP A 45 13.29 10.35 18.06
C ASP A 45 13.19 11.45 17.00
N THR A 46 14.13 11.47 16.05
CA THR A 46 14.06 12.39 14.89
C THR A 46 12.81 12.16 14.08
N LEU A 47 12.49 10.88 13.79
CA LEU A 47 11.28 10.54 13.00
C LEU A 47 9.99 10.77 13.81
N ARG A 48 9.98 10.53 15.13
CA ARG A 48 8.84 10.91 16.01
C ARG A 48 8.57 12.41 15.96
N SER A 49 9.63 13.22 16.03
CA SER A 49 9.51 14.68 15.93
C SER A 49 8.93 15.11 14.58
N ARG A 50 9.34 14.44 13.50
CA ARG A 50 8.81 14.68 12.18
C ARG A 50 7.34 14.27 12.06
N ILE A 51 6.96 13.11 12.59
CA ILE A 51 5.57 12.65 12.69
C ILE A 51 4.74 13.73 13.40
N ALA A 52 5.15 14.17 14.58
CA ALA A 52 4.43 15.19 15.35
C ALA A 52 4.22 16.49 14.56
N ALA A 53 5.20 16.92 13.77
CA ALA A 53 5.10 18.13 12.96
C ALA A 53 4.12 17.97 11.78
N VAL A 54 4.16 16.82 11.10
CA VAL A 54 3.33 16.53 9.92
C VAL A 54 1.88 16.22 10.30
N GLU A 55 1.66 15.62 11.46
CA GLU A 55 0.33 15.33 12.00
C GLU A 55 -0.33 16.53 12.71
N SER A 56 0.38 17.67 12.76
CA SER A 56 -0.13 18.92 13.38
C SER A 56 -0.47 19.96 12.31
N ALA A 57 -1.29 20.97 12.71
CA ALA A 57 -1.59 22.12 11.85
C ALA A 57 -0.31 22.84 11.39
N PRO A 58 -0.23 23.29 10.13
CA PRO A 58 -1.31 23.35 9.15
C PRO A 58 -1.46 22.11 8.26
N TYR A 59 -0.65 21.06 8.47
CA TYR A 59 -0.60 19.88 7.57
C TYR A 59 -1.69 18.88 7.91
N GLU A 60 -1.76 18.39 9.15
CA GLU A 60 -2.80 17.43 9.61
C GLU A 60 -2.97 16.30 8.60
N LEU A 61 -1.84 15.60 8.29
CA LEU A 61 -1.83 14.57 7.25
C LEU A 61 -2.75 13.38 7.57
N HIS A 62 -2.97 13.11 8.86
CA HIS A 62 -3.76 11.96 9.34
C HIS A 62 -3.27 10.61 8.79
N ALA A 63 -1.96 10.48 8.60
CA ALA A 63 -1.34 9.23 8.15
C ALA A 63 -0.99 8.29 9.30
N ILE A 64 -0.86 8.80 10.52
CA ILE A 64 -0.46 8.08 11.73
C ILE A 64 -1.62 8.06 12.74
N ILE A 65 -1.86 6.90 13.34
CA ILE A 65 -2.85 6.72 14.43
C ILE A 65 -2.17 6.77 15.80
N ASP A 66 -1.20 5.87 16.02
CA ASP A 66 -0.50 5.72 17.29
C ASP A 66 1.00 5.70 17.08
N VAL A 67 1.77 6.28 17.99
CA VAL A 67 3.24 6.33 17.94
C VAL A 67 3.83 5.54 19.11
N GLU A 68 4.75 4.60 18.81
CA GLU A 68 5.52 3.90 19.83
C GLU A 68 6.59 4.84 20.41
N LEU A 69 6.55 5.06 21.71
CA LEU A 69 7.43 6.02 22.38
C LEU A 69 8.76 5.40 22.82
N THR A 70 8.86 4.08 22.83
CA THR A 70 10.07 3.37 23.26
C THR A 70 10.86 2.83 22.06
N THR A 71 12.17 2.81 22.21
CA THR A 71 13.06 2.15 21.25
C THR A 71 13.87 1.09 22.01
N PRO A 72 13.85 -0.18 21.61
CA PRO A 72 14.63 -1.21 22.29
C PRO A 72 16.11 -0.86 22.31
N THR A 73 16.77 -1.04 23.47
CA THR A 73 18.21 -0.77 23.63
C THR A 73 19.09 -1.88 23.05
N ALA A 74 18.58 -3.10 23.00
CA ALA A 74 19.24 -4.24 22.37
C ALA A 74 18.44 -4.70 21.16
N LEU A 75 19.08 -4.66 20.01
CA LEU A 75 18.47 -5.02 18.72
C LEU A 75 19.21 -6.22 18.12
N PRO A 76 18.49 -7.19 17.53
CA PRO A 76 19.12 -8.27 16.78
C PRO A 76 19.97 -7.73 15.64
N ASN A 77 21.08 -8.42 15.34
CA ASN A 77 21.90 -8.10 14.17
C ASN A 77 21.16 -8.50 12.89
N GLY A 78 21.28 -7.67 11.87
CA GLY A 78 20.69 -7.95 10.57
C GLY A 78 20.67 -6.73 9.65
N PRO A 79 20.20 -6.92 8.42
CA PRO A 79 20.22 -5.86 7.40
C PRO A 79 19.37 -4.63 7.77
N LEU A 80 18.40 -4.79 8.67
CA LEU A 80 17.50 -3.72 9.12
C LEU A 80 17.75 -3.29 10.58
N GLN A 81 18.90 -3.64 11.18
CA GLN A 81 19.19 -3.30 12.56
C GLN A 81 19.13 -1.78 12.82
N GLY A 82 18.23 -1.36 13.70
CA GLY A 82 18.02 0.02 14.05
C GLY A 82 17.21 0.84 13.05
N ILE A 83 16.71 0.23 11.98
CA ILE A 83 15.88 0.91 10.96
C ILE A 83 14.43 0.97 11.44
N PRO A 84 13.85 2.19 11.62
CA PRO A 84 12.46 2.36 11.98
C PRO A 84 11.53 2.08 10.80
N PHE A 85 10.33 1.52 11.10
CA PHE A 85 9.30 1.30 10.10
C PHE A 85 7.88 1.49 10.66
N LEU A 86 6.91 1.61 9.77
CA LEU A 86 5.51 1.84 10.10
C LEU A 86 4.67 0.62 9.77
N VAL A 87 3.54 0.46 10.48
CA VAL A 87 2.70 -0.72 10.39
C VAL A 87 1.25 -0.31 10.20
N LYS A 88 0.59 -0.79 9.15
CA LYS A 88 -0.84 -0.54 8.93
C LYS A 88 -1.67 -1.06 10.10
N ASP A 89 -2.66 -0.30 10.52
CA ASP A 89 -3.44 -0.54 11.74
C ASP A 89 -4.24 -1.87 11.75
N ASN A 90 -4.32 -2.58 10.64
CA ASN A 90 -4.89 -3.93 10.61
C ASN A 90 -3.88 -5.07 10.84
N ILE A 91 -2.60 -4.77 11.04
CA ILE A 91 -1.54 -5.75 11.30
C ILE A 91 -1.21 -5.73 12.79
N GLU A 92 -1.34 -6.86 13.48
CA GLU A 92 -1.10 -6.97 14.90
C GLU A 92 0.35 -6.75 15.28
N VAL A 93 0.57 -5.80 16.19
CA VAL A 93 1.82 -5.56 16.92
C VAL A 93 1.53 -5.78 18.40
N ALA A 94 2.25 -6.64 19.06
CA ALA A 94 2.08 -6.90 20.48
C ALA A 94 2.14 -5.60 21.31
N GLY A 95 1.11 -5.36 22.11
CA GLY A 95 0.99 -4.13 22.90
C GLY A 95 0.32 -2.94 22.19
N TRP A 96 0.16 -2.98 20.86
CA TRP A 96 -0.57 -1.96 20.11
C TRP A 96 -2.03 -2.34 19.90
N GLN A 97 -2.90 -1.36 19.68
CA GLN A 97 -4.32 -1.64 19.49
C GLN A 97 -4.59 -2.42 18.21
N SER A 98 -3.97 -2.09 17.07
CA SER A 98 -4.09 -2.79 15.79
C SER A 98 -5.54 -3.13 15.46
N ALA A 99 -6.32 -2.11 15.13
CA ALA A 99 -7.79 -2.18 15.16
C ALA A 99 -8.47 -2.03 13.79
N ALA A 100 -7.71 -2.10 12.70
CA ALA A 100 -8.23 -1.85 11.34
C ALA A 100 -8.97 -0.51 11.19
N GLY A 101 -8.51 0.53 11.88
CA GLY A 101 -9.11 1.85 11.91
C GLY A 101 -10.39 1.95 12.75
N SER A 102 -10.88 0.84 13.35
CA SER A 102 -12.16 0.78 14.02
C SER A 102 -12.08 1.01 15.53
N LEU A 103 -13.20 1.46 16.11
CA LEU A 103 -13.38 1.64 17.56
C LEU A 103 -13.89 0.36 18.27
N VAL A 104 -14.06 -0.74 17.55
CA VAL A 104 -14.62 -1.98 18.09
C VAL A 104 -13.67 -2.71 19.04
N PHE A 105 -12.36 -2.50 18.91
CA PHE A 105 -11.36 -3.14 19.76
C PHE A 105 -10.95 -2.23 20.90
N THR A 106 -10.99 -2.75 22.14
CA THR A 106 -10.68 -1.99 23.37
C THR A 106 -9.39 -2.42 24.05
N GLN A 107 -8.78 -3.53 23.61
CA GLN A 107 -7.55 -4.05 24.17
C GLN A 107 -6.47 -4.22 23.10
N PRO A 108 -5.19 -4.08 23.48
CA PRO A 108 -4.08 -4.27 22.56
C PRO A 108 -3.97 -5.71 22.05
N ALA A 109 -3.27 -5.90 20.94
CA ALA A 109 -2.89 -7.21 20.43
C ALA A 109 -1.95 -7.92 21.42
N LEU A 110 -2.13 -9.23 21.60
CA LEU A 110 -1.30 -10.02 22.50
C LEU A 110 0.02 -10.48 21.85
N HIS A 111 0.03 -10.61 20.53
CA HIS A 111 1.13 -11.17 19.77
C HIS A 111 1.43 -10.33 18.54
N ASP A 112 2.68 -10.39 18.09
CA ASP A 112 3.05 -9.86 16.78
C ASP A 112 2.51 -10.78 15.67
N ALA A 113 2.04 -10.20 14.58
CA ALA A 113 1.87 -10.93 13.33
C ALA A 113 3.21 -11.54 12.86
N PRO A 114 3.26 -12.75 12.27
CA PRO A 114 4.52 -13.39 11.88
C PRO A 114 5.42 -12.54 10.97
N ILE A 115 4.84 -11.67 10.14
CA ILE A 115 5.61 -10.73 9.30
C ILE A 115 6.37 -9.69 10.13
N LEU A 116 5.81 -9.25 11.27
CA LEU A 116 6.48 -8.36 12.22
C LEU A 116 7.66 -9.05 12.88
N SER A 117 7.46 -10.31 13.30
CA SER A 117 8.53 -11.09 13.93
C SER A 117 9.74 -11.24 13.00
N ARG A 118 9.52 -11.43 11.68
CA ARG A 118 10.62 -11.49 10.70
C ARG A 118 11.43 -10.20 10.66
N LEU A 119 10.78 -9.05 10.60
CA LEU A 119 11.44 -7.74 10.59
C LEU A 119 12.16 -7.45 11.91
N LYS A 120 11.52 -7.71 13.04
CA LYS A 120 12.12 -7.52 14.38
C LYS A 120 13.33 -8.42 14.59
N ASN A 121 13.31 -9.65 14.07
CA ASN A 121 14.42 -10.60 14.19
C ASN A 121 15.69 -10.18 13.41
N VAL A 122 15.58 -9.27 12.45
CA VAL A 122 16.70 -8.65 11.76
C VAL A 122 16.97 -7.22 12.23
N GLY A 123 16.42 -6.84 13.38
CA GLY A 123 16.69 -5.60 14.09
C GLY A 123 15.87 -4.38 13.66
N ALA A 124 14.86 -4.53 12.80
CA ALA A 124 13.97 -3.42 12.47
C ALA A 124 13.10 -2.99 13.67
N VAL A 125 12.80 -1.69 13.76
CA VAL A 125 12.11 -1.08 14.92
C VAL A 125 10.73 -0.58 14.49
N PRO A 126 9.61 -1.19 14.95
CA PRO A 126 8.28 -0.64 14.69
C PRO A 126 8.14 0.71 15.40
N LEU A 127 7.76 1.76 14.66
CA LEU A 127 7.74 3.14 15.14
C LEU A 127 6.33 3.68 15.39
N ALA A 128 5.39 3.38 14.50
CA ALA A 128 4.03 3.90 14.58
C ALA A 128 3.04 3.04 13.78
N SER A 129 1.76 3.10 14.19
CA SER A 129 0.62 2.55 13.47
C SER A 129 0.13 3.56 12.44
N THR A 130 -0.05 3.13 11.18
CA THR A 130 -0.54 3.99 10.10
C THR A 130 -2.05 3.88 9.90
N ASN A 131 -2.64 5.02 9.55
CA ASN A 131 -4.06 5.11 9.22
C ASN A 131 -4.41 4.31 7.97
N MET A 132 -5.68 4.02 7.82
CA MET A 132 -6.23 3.22 6.73
C MET A 132 -7.71 3.52 6.55
N SER A 133 -8.29 3.15 5.40
CA SER A 133 -9.74 3.07 5.31
C SER A 133 -10.24 2.03 6.30
N GLU A 134 -11.22 2.39 7.14
CA GLU A 134 -11.74 1.48 8.18
C GLU A 134 -12.15 0.12 7.57
N TRP A 135 -11.75 -0.97 8.24
CA TRP A 135 -11.98 -2.35 7.77
C TRP A 135 -11.50 -2.63 6.35
N ALA A 136 -10.45 -1.95 5.90
CA ALA A 136 -9.97 -2.03 4.52
C ALA A 136 -11.09 -1.72 3.48
N SER A 137 -11.97 -0.78 3.80
CA SER A 137 -13.16 -0.40 3.02
C SER A 137 -14.26 -1.47 2.97
N ALA A 138 -14.19 -2.50 3.83
CA ALA A 138 -15.17 -3.59 3.85
C ALA A 138 -16.51 -3.20 4.51
N GLY A 139 -16.57 -2.09 5.25
CA GLY A 139 -17.78 -1.71 6.00
C GLY A 139 -18.88 -1.13 5.13
N SER A 140 -18.54 -0.20 4.26
CA SER A 140 -19.53 0.58 3.52
C SER A 140 -19.06 0.98 2.13
N ARG A 141 -20.04 1.10 1.19
CA ARG A 141 -19.83 1.71 -0.12
C ARG A 141 -19.63 3.22 -0.06
N LEU A 142 -19.92 3.82 1.08
CA LEU A 142 -19.92 5.28 1.26
C LEU A 142 -18.72 5.79 2.05
N ILE A 143 -17.83 4.91 2.50
CA ILE A 143 -16.64 5.34 3.22
C ILE A 143 -15.70 6.10 2.29
N GLU A 144 -15.21 7.25 2.74
CA GLU A 144 -14.20 8.00 2.00
C GLU A 144 -12.86 7.27 2.04
N ASN A 145 -12.14 7.27 0.92
CA ASN A 145 -10.85 6.61 0.79
C ASN A 145 -9.85 7.18 1.80
N GLY A 146 -9.32 6.32 2.67
CA GLY A 146 -8.36 6.73 3.70
C GLY A 146 -8.97 7.23 5.00
N TYR A 147 -10.30 7.15 5.17
CA TYR A 147 -10.96 7.53 6.42
C TYR A 147 -11.05 6.38 7.42
N SER A 148 -10.75 6.69 8.66
CA SER A 148 -11.08 5.85 9.81
C SER A 148 -11.52 6.68 11.02
N PRO A 149 -12.42 6.16 11.90
CA PRO A 149 -12.79 6.87 13.11
C PRO A 149 -11.64 7.02 14.12
N ARG A 150 -10.59 6.22 13.99
CA ARG A 150 -9.39 6.32 14.84
C ARG A 150 -8.41 7.38 14.37
N GLY A 151 -8.20 7.49 13.07
CA GLY A 151 -7.15 8.34 12.48
C GLY A 151 -7.66 9.55 11.71
N GLY A 152 -8.98 9.69 11.50
CA GLY A 152 -9.51 10.71 10.60
C GLY A 152 -9.31 10.37 9.12
N LEU A 153 -9.31 11.37 8.25
CA LEU A 153 -9.15 11.22 6.79
C LEU A 153 -7.70 11.51 6.38
N THR A 154 -7.02 10.50 5.89
CA THR A 154 -5.64 10.64 5.39
C THR A 154 -5.59 11.51 4.15
N GLY A 155 -4.87 12.62 4.22
CA GLY A 155 -4.56 13.49 3.08
C GLY A 155 -3.42 12.95 2.21
N ASN A 156 -3.32 13.48 0.99
CA ASN A 156 -2.18 13.19 0.12
C ASN A 156 -1.06 14.23 0.38
N PRO A 157 0.19 13.81 0.66
CA PRO A 157 1.26 14.76 0.97
C PRO A 157 1.65 15.67 -0.21
N PHE A 158 1.25 15.35 -1.44
CA PHE A 158 1.43 16.25 -2.58
C PHE A 158 0.37 17.39 -2.59
N ALA A 159 -0.87 17.07 -2.19
CA ALA A 159 -1.95 18.05 -2.05
C ALA A 159 -2.96 17.52 -1.03
N LEU A 160 -3.09 18.18 0.13
CA LEU A 160 -3.84 17.68 1.28
C LEU A 160 -5.35 17.56 1.05
N ASP A 161 -5.90 18.19 0.01
CA ASP A 161 -7.28 18.05 -0.44
C ASP A 161 -7.49 16.91 -1.46
N ARG A 162 -6.48 16.04 -1.63
CA ARG A 162 -6.50 14.90 -2.54
C ARG A 162 -6.44 13.58 -1.79
N SER A 163 -6.99 12.55 -2.40
CA SER A 163 -6.97 11.18 -1.86
C SER A 163 -5.55 10.61 -1.82
N ALA A 164 -5.19 9.98 -0.72
CA ALA A 164 -3.97 9.17 -0.61
C ALA A 164 -4.17 7.72 -1.13
N GLY A 165 -5.34 7.41 -1.66
CA GLY A 165 -5.74 6.06 -2.03
C GLY A 165 -6.32 5.26 -0.87
N GLU A 166 -6.69 4.01 -1.14
CA GLU A 166 -7.22 3.04 -0.18
C GLU A 166 -6.66 1.63 -0.40
N SER A 167 -6.69 0.78 0.59
CA SER A 167 -7.00 1.05 1.98
C SER A 167 -5.76 1.35 2.82
N SER A 168 -4.51 1.17 2.30
CA SER A 168 -3.26 1.44 3.01
C SER A 168 -2.81 2.92 2.86
N SER A 169 -3.75 3.85 2.94
CA SER A 169 -3.57 5.29 2.71
C SER A 169 -2.47 5.89 3.58
N GLY A 170 -2.53 5.68 4.89
CA GLY A 170 -1.55 6.19 5.83
C GLY A 170 -0.16 5.59 5.62
N SER A 171 -0.07 4.30 5.24
CA SER A 171 1.21 3.64 4.98
C SER A 171 1.96 4.28 3.81
N ALA A 172 1.28 4.50 2.68
CA ALA A 172 1.88 5.13 1.51
C ALA A 172 2.16 6.62 1.73
N ALA A 173 1.19 7.37 2.29
CA ALA A 173 1.34 8.79 2.58
C ALA A 173 2.50 9.07 3.56
N ALA A 174 2.65 8.26 4.61
CA ALA A 174 3.73 8.40 5.59
C ALA A 174 5.11 8.13 4.97
N VAL A 175 5.26 7.12 4.10
CA VAL A 175 6.51 6.85 3.38
C VAL A 175 6.84 8.00 2.42
N ALA A 176 5.86 8.49 1.65
CA ALA A 176 6.03 9.65 0.77
C ALA A 176 6.43 10.91 1.54
N ALA A 177 5.84 11.13 2.71
CA ALA A 177 6.14 12.23 3.61
C ALA A 177 7.49 12.11 4.36
N GLY A 178 8.20 10.98 4.19
CA GLY A 178 9.47 10.73 4.87
C GLY A 178 9.34 10.50 6.37
N LEU A 179 8.23 9.89 6.84
CA LEU A 179 8.01 9.58 8.26
C LEU A 179 8.73 8.30 8.70
N ALA A 180 9.05 7.44 7.75
CA ALA A 180 9.96 6.30 7.90
C ALA A 180 10.48 5.86 6.52
N PRO A 181 11.58 5.07 6.44
CA PRO A 181 12.08 4.57 5.16
C PRO A 181 11.12 3.60 4.47
N PHE A 182 10.38 2.80 5.22
CA PHE A 182 9.39 1.88 4.68
C PHE A 182 8.20 1.68 5.62
N SER A 183 7.11 1.14 5.09
CA SER A 183 5.93 0.76 5.87
C SER A 183 5.33 -0.55 5.38
N LEU A 184 4.64 -1.27 6.28
CA LEU A 184 3.81 -2.41 5.93
C LEU A 184 2.40 -1.95 5.57
N GLY A 185 1.83 -2.59 4.56
CA GLY A 185 0.43 -2.48 4.18
C GLY A 185 -0.17 -3.85 3.90
N THR A 186 -1.41 -3.87 3.46
CA THR A 186 -2.13 -5.08 3.04
C THR A 186 -2.97 -4.81 1.81
N GLU A 187 -3.17 -5.82 1.00
CA GLU A 187 -4.05 -5.74 -0.16
C GLU A 187 -5.00 -6.94 -0.23
N THR A 188 -6.27 -6.64 -0.46
CA THR A 188 -7.28 -7.61 -0.90
C THR A 188 -7.57 -7.39 -2.38
N ILE A 189 -7.76 -6.12 -2.78
CA ILE A 189 -7.95 -5.65 -4.17
C ILE A 189 -7.41 -4.22 -4.24
N GLY A 190 -6.24 -3.99 -4.84
CA GLY A 190 -5.68 -2.66 -5.10
C GLY A 190 -5.14 -1.86 -3.89
N SER A 191 -5.24 -2.39 -2.66
CA SER A 191 -4.94 -1.62 -1.44
C SER A 191 -3.45 -1.39 -1.14
N LEU A 192 -2.53 -1.87 -1.99
CA LEU A 192 -1.13 -1.50 -2.06
C LEU A 192 -0.88 -0.65 -3.31
N THR A 193 -1.38 -1.09 -4.44
CA THR A 193 -1.17 -0.48 -5.75
C THR A 193 -1.72 0.94 -5.82
N MET A 194 -2.98 1.15 -5.42
CA MET A 194 -3.62 2.47 -5.48
C MET A 194 -2.92 3.51 -4.59
N PRO A 195 -2.67 3.26 -3.29
CA PRO A 195 -1.96 4.22 -2.45
C PRO A 195 -0.53 4.50 -2.94
N ALA A 196 0.18 3.47 -3.44
CA ALA A 196 1.52 3.66 -4.01
C ALA A 196 1.51 4.61 -5.21
N SER A 197 0.59 4.39 -6.16
CA SER A 197 0.43 5.25 -7.33
C SER A 197 0.14 6.69 -6.94
N ARG A 198 -0.85 6.92 -6.06
CA ARG A 198 -1.29 8.26 -5.66
C ARG A 198 -0.31 9.02 -4.79
N CYS A 199 0.52 8.32 -4.02
CA CYS A 199 1.55 8.91 -3.18
C CYS A 199 2.95 8.88 -3.82
N GLY A 200 3.08 8.38 -5.04
CA GLY A 200 4.34 8.37 -5.79
C GLY A 200 5.45 7.56 -5.13
N VAL A 201 5.12 6.44 -4.51
CA VAL A 201 6.07 5.53 -3.86
C VAL A 201 6.05 4.16 -4.52
N PHE A 202 7.08 3.35 -4.23
CA PHE A 202 7.10 1.96 -4.62
C PHE A 202 6.25 1.13 -3.66
N ALA A 203 5.57 0.09 -4.19
CA ALA A 203 4.92 -0.94 -3.39
C ALA A 203 5.17 -2.33 -3.97
N PHE A 204 5.27 -3.30 -3.09
CA PHE A 204 5.43 -4.71 -3.45
C PHE A 204 4.37 -5.55 -2.77
N LYS A 205 3.61 -6.30 -3.57
CA LYS A 205 2.69 -7.36 -3.16
C LYS A 205 3.27 -8.69 -3.62
N PRO A 206 3.70 -9.59 -2.75
CA PRO A 206 4.18 -10.91 -3.15
C PRO A 206 3.04 -11.81 -3.65
N THR A 207 3.40 -12.96 -4.18
CA THR A 207 2.44 -14.04 -4.50
C THR A 207 1.57 -14.33 -3.29
N ARG A 208 0.26 -14.47 -3.52
CA ARG A 208 -0.69 -14.83 -2.45
C ARG A 208 -0.25 -16.12 -1.74
N GLY A 209 -0.22 -16.07 -0.41
CA GLY A 209 0.24 -17.17 0.43
C GLY A 209 1.75 -17.24 0.65
N ALA A 210 2.58 -16.44 -0.02
CA ALA A 210 4.01 -16.37 0.26
C ALA A 210 4.32 -15.78 1.64
N LEU A 211 3.45 -14.89 2.13
CA LEU A 211 3.50 -14.35 3.48
C LEU A 211 2.26 -14.75 4.28
N SER A 212 2.46 -14.97 5.59
CA SER A 212 1.36 -15.31 6.51
C SER A 212 0.43 -14.12 6.73
N THR A 213 -0.87 -14.35 6.70
CA THR A 213 -1.92 -13.39 7.09
C THR A 213 -2.36 -13.54 8.55
N LYS A 214 -1.75 -14.46 9.32
CA LYS A 214 -2.03 -14.59 10.74
C LYS A 214 -1.69 -13.31 11.49
N GLY A 215 -2.59 -12.86 12.38
CA GLY A 215 -2.44 -11.59 13.08
C GLY A 215 -2.73 -10.36 12.19
N ILE A 216 -3.46 -10.55 11.10
CA ILE A 216 -3.99 -9.46 10.27
C ILE A 216 -5.52 -9.49 10.38
N VAL A 217 -6.14 -8.34 10.69
CA VAL A 217 -7.61 -8.22 10.66
C VAL A 217 -8.07 -8.48 9.24
N PRO A 218 -8.86 -9.53 8.98
CA PRO A 218 -9.10 -10.01 7.63
C PRO A 218 -10.19 -9.21 6.90
N TYR A 219 -9.98 -8.99 5.60
CA TYR A 219 -11.08 -8.86 4.64
C TYR A 219 -11.45 -10.25 4.10
N SER A 220 -10.45 -10.95 3.55
CA SER A 220 -10.56 -12.33 3.12
C SER A 220 -9.28 -13.10 3.50
N PRO A 221 -9.32 -14.01 4.47
CA PRO A 221 -8.14 -14.79 4.89
C PRO A 221 -7.45 -15.55 3.75
N LYS A 222 -8.16 -15.76 2.63
CA LYS A 222 -7.68 -16.50 1.47
C LYS A 222 -7.18 -15.61 0.32
N GLN A 223 -7.46 -14.30 0.37
CA GLN A 223 -7.05 -13.36 -0.67
C GLN A 223 -6.11 -12.29 -0.17
N ASP A 224 -6.23 -11.89 1.09
CA ASP A 224 -5.40 -10.85 1.67
C ASP A 224 -3.92 -11.17 1.54
N VAL A 225 -3.14 -10.17 1.16
CA VAL A 225 -1.68 -10.26 1.03
C VAL A 225 -1.05 -9.07 1.75
N PRO A 226 -0.18 -9.27 2.74
CA PRO A 226 0.63 -8.19 3.27
C PRO A 226 1.74 -7.81 2.29
N GLY A 227 2.07 -6.51 2.26
CA GLY A 227 3.10 -5.97 1.38
C GLY A 227 3.82 -4.77 1.97
N VAL A 228 4.67 -4.16 1.17
CA VAL A 228 5.63 -3.13 1.61
C VAL A 228 5.53 -1.92 0.71
N PHE A 229 5.70 -0.73 1.32
CA PHE A 229 5.94 0.53 0.64
C PHE A 229 7.35 1.03 0.95
N ALA A 230 8.04 1.56 -0.05
CA ALA A 230 9.34 2.23 0.10
C ALA A 230 9.48 3.37 -0.93
N ARG A 231 10.53 4.22 -0.77
CA ARG A 231 10.78 5.32 -1.71
C ARG A 231 11.71 4.95 -2.86
N SER A 232 12.43 3.84 -2.74
CA SER A 232 13.33 3.35 -3.78
C SER A 232 13.12 1.86 -4.02
N LEU A 233 13.51 1.40 -5.22
CA LEU A 233 13.47 -0.03 -5.56
C LEU A 233 14.45 -0.83 -4.69
N GLU A 234 15.60 -0.25 -4.34
CA GLU A 234 16.61 -0.89 -3.48
C GLU A 234 16.09 -1.12 -2.05
N ASP A 235 15.48 -0.08 -1.44
CA ASP A 235 14.87 -0.21 -0.11
C ASP A 235 13.73 -1.24 -0.12
N LEU A 236 12.88 -1.19 -1.17
CA LEU A 236 11.78 -2.13 -1.35
C LEU A 236 12.29 -3.58 -1.43
N ARG A 237 13.34 -3.82 -2.24
CA ARG A 237 13.98 -5.12 -2.41
C ARG A 237 14.55 -5.63 -1.09
N THR A 238 15.32 -4.80 -0.38
CA THR A 238 15.90 -5.16 0.92
C THR A 238 14.85 -5.66 1.90
N VAL A 239 13.71 -4.99 2.00
CA VAL A 239 12.63 -5.40 2.90
C VAL A 239 11.89 -6.63 2.38
N ALA A 240 11.65 -6.71 1.07
CA ALA A 240 10.99 -7.86 0.43
C ALA A 240 11.80 -9.17 0.65
N GLU A 241 13.11 -9.13 0.50
CA GLU A 241 14.01 -10.26 0.74
C GLU A 241 13.96 -10.77 2.19
N VAL A 242 13.92 -9.85 3.15
CA VAL A 242 13.73 -10.19 4.57
C VAL A 242 12.36 -10.86 4.79
N LEU A 243 11.29 -10.30 4.23
CA LEU A 243 9.93 -10.82 4.39
C LEU A 243 9.77 -12.18 3.72
N LEU A 244 10.33 -12.37 2.53
CA LEU A 244 10.27 -13.65 1.81
C LEU A 244 11.28 -14.68 2.34
N ALA A 245 12.25 -14.26 3.17
CA ALA A 245 13.36 -15.06 3.65
C ALA A 245 14.15 -15.72 2.50
N ARG A 246 14.32 -14.99 1.40
CA ARG A 246 15.12 -15.38 0.22
C ARG A 246 15.63 -14.14 -0.50
N GLU A 247 16.77 -14.28 -1.16
CA GLU A 247 17.27 -13.27 -2.09
C GLU A 247 16.38 -13.24 -3.34
N LEU A 248 16.17 -12.05 -3.85
CA LEU A 248 15.53 -11.80 -5.15
C LEU A 248 16.67 -11.54 -6.15
N GLY A 249 17.42 -12.60 -6.46
CA GLY A 249 18.66 -12.57 -7.23
C GLY A 249 18.53 -11.90 -8.59
N GLU A 250 19.69 -11.68 -9.25
CA GLU A 250 19.75 -11.22 -10.63
C GLU A 250 19.23 -12.36 -11.54
N GLU A 251 18.01 -12.21 -12.03
CA GLU A 251 17.50 -13.03 -13.12
C GLU A 251 17.92 -12.42 -14.47
N THR A 252 17.90 -13.24 -15.52
CA THR A 252 17.95 -12.72 -16.89
C THR A 252 16.88 -11.67 -17.09
N ALA A 253 17.17 -10.59 -17.82
CA ALA A 253 16.20 -9.54 -18.11
C ALA A 253 14.88 -10.15 -18.59
N PRO A 254 13.74 -9.85 -17.92
CA PRO A 254 12.46 -10.43 -18.29
C PRO A 254 11.94 -9.82 -19.59
N LEU A 255 11.19 -10.58 -20.37
CA LEU A 255 10.50 -10.04 -21.52
C LEU A 255 9.26 -9.25 -21.06
N LEU A 256 9.31 -7.93 -21.26
CA LEU A 256 8.27 -7.01 -20.84
C LEU A 256 7.11 -6.98 -21.85
N THR A 257 5.88 -6.95 -21.37
CA THR A 257 4.67 -6.82 -22.19
C THR A 257 3.86 -5.61 -21.72
N PHE A 258 3.80 -4.58 -22.54
CA PHE A 258 2.99 -3.39 -22.27
C PHE A 258 1.55 -3.59 -22.77
N ILE A 259 0.60 -3.12 -22.01
CA ILE A 259 -0.81 -3.15 -22.38
C ILE A 259 -1.12 -1.95 -23.26
N GLU A 260 -1.53 -2.18 -24.52
CA GLU A 260 -1.79 -1.14 -25.52
C GLU A 260 -3.17 -0.47 -25.40
N ASP A 261 -4.05 -0.97 -24.59
CA ASP A 261 -5.46 -0.61 -24.68
C ASP A 261 -5.75 0.84 -24.33
N ASN A 262 -6.30 1.58 -25.30
CA ASN A 262 -6.82 2.95 -25.08
C ASN A 262 -7.98 2.99 -24.07
N ASP A 263 -8.63 1.85 -23.80
CA ASP A 263 -9.69 1.71 -22.79
C ASP A 263 -9.15 1.65 -21.34
N LEU A 264 -7.83 1.54 -21.14
CA LEU A 264 -7.20 1.76 -19.83
C LEU A 264 -7.39 3.19 -19.34
N TYR A 265 -7.71 4.10 -20.23
CA TYR A 265 -7.94 5.51 -19.92
C TYR A 265 -9.43 5.79 -19.92
N ASP A 266 -10.00 6.00 -18.73
CA ASP A 266 -11.29 6.67 -18.62
C ASP A 266 -11.13 8.10 -19.17
N PRO A 267 -11.77 8.49 -20.28
CA PRO A 267 -11.62 9.82 -20.87
C PRO A 267 -12.03 10.96 -19.93
N GLU A 268 -12.83 10.64 -18.89
CA GLU A 268 -13.24 11.61 -17.87
C GLU A 268 -12.24 11.71 -16.69
N GLN A 269 -11.39 10.68 -16.49
CA GLN A 269 -10.45 10.61 -15.38
C GLN A 269 -8.97 10.59 -15.80
N SER A 270 -8.70 10.27 -17.07
CA SER A 270 -7.34 10.20 -17.58
C SER A 270 -6.98 11.46 -18.34
N SER A 271 -5.86 12.06 -18.00
CA SER A 271 -5.38 13.21 -18.74
C SER A 271 -4.72 12.78 -20.05
N ARG A 272 -4.77 13.67 -21.05
CA ARG A 272 -3.99 13.48 -22.29
C ARG A 272 -2.49 13.41 -22.02
N THR A 273 -2.03 14.01 -20.92
CA THR A 273 -0.63 13.99 -20.48
C THR A 273 -0.21 12.59 -20.08
N LEU A 274 -1.06 11.88 -19.33
CA LEU A 274 -0.80 10.49 -18.92
C LEU A 274 -0.75 9.57 -20.16
N ALA A 275 -1.74 9.69 -21.07
CA ALA A 275 -1.77 8.88 -22.28
C ALA A 275 -0.50 9.08 -23.12
N ALA A 276 -0.13 10.34 -23.40
CA ALA A 276 1.07 10.64 -24.18
C ALA A 276 2.37 10.16 -23.51
N ALA A 277 2.46 10.26 -22.17
CA ALA A 277 3.63 9.76 -21.43
C ALA A 277 3.72 8.23 -21.49
N TYR A 278 2.57 7.54 -21.41
CA TYR A 278 2.56 6.09 -21.50
C TYR A 278 2.89 5.61 -22.93
N ASP A 279 2.34 6.23 -23.96
CA ASP A 279 2.69 5.93 -25.36
C ASP A 279 4.19 6.10 -25.61
N GLN A 280 4.80 7.16 -25.07
CA GLN A 280 6.25 7.38 -25.16
C GLN A 280 7.03 6.28 -24.43
N ALA A 281 6.57 5.84 -23.25
CA ALA A 281 7.18 4.75 -22.51
C ALA A 281 7.12 3.43 -23.31
N VAL A 282 5.95 3.11 -23.86
CA VAL A 282 5.76 1.94 -24.73
C VAL A 282 6.72 1.99 -25.92
N MET A 283 6.78 3.11 -26.66
CA MET A 283 7.67 3.26 -27.81
C MET A 283 9.14 3.04 -27.41
N THR A 284 9.58 3.65 -26.31
CA THR A 284 10.98 3.52 -25.80
C THR A 284 11.30 2.06 -25.48
N MET A 285 10.37 1.33 -24.88
CA MET A 285 10.62 -0.05 -24.46
C MET A 285 10.47 -1.05 -25.61
N VAL A 286 9.58 -0.79 -26.59
CA VAL A 286 9.47 -1.59 -27.81
C VAL A 286 10.75 -1.53 -28.64
N GLU A 287 11.41 -0.36 -28.73
CA GLU A 287 12.74 -0.23 -29.37
C GLU A 287 13.81 -1.07 -28.64
N ARG A 288 13.60 -1.41 -27.37
CA ARG A 288 14.46 -2.27 -26.54
C ARG A 288 14.02 -3.75 -26.55
N GLY A 289 12.96 -4.09 -27.29
CA GLY A 289 12.47 -5.46 -27.47
C GLY A 289 11.26 -5.85 -26.63
N ALA A 290 10.62 -4.91 -25.94
CA ALA A 290 9.37 -5.18 -25.23
C ALA A 290 8.24 -5.53 -26.23
N LEU A 291 7.29 -6.33 -25.75
CA LEU A 291 6.05 -6.67 -26.45
C LEU A 291 4.96 -5.68 -26.11
N THR A 292 3.94 -5.65 -26.98
CA THR A 292 2.69 -4.95 -26.72
C THR A 292 1.53 -5.92 -26.89
N GLN A 293 0.50 -5.78 -26.08
CA GLN A 293 -0.66 -6.68 -26.07
C GLN A 293 -1.94 -5.96 -25.66
N ALA A 294 -3.02 -6.20 -26.39
CA ALA A 294 -4.34 -5.76 -25.94
C ALA A 294 -4.83 -6.60 -24.76
N LEU A 295 -5.50 -5.95 -23.79
CA LEU A 295 -6.14 -6.69 -22.72
C LEU A 295 -7.34 -7.49 -23.22
N PRO A 296 -7.50 -8.74 -22.76
CA PRO A 296 -8.75 -9.45 -22.93
C PRO A 296 -9.92 -8.69 -22.30
N ALA A 297 -11.14 -8.91 -22.79
CA ALA A 297 -12.32 -8.27 -22.24
C ALA A 297 -12.48 -8.53 -20.74
N PHE A 298 -12.91 -7.50 -19.99
CA PHE A 298 -13.09 -7.61 -18.54
C PHE A 298 -14.07 -8.73 -18.17
N PRO A 299 -13.69 -9.70 -17.34
CA PRO A 299 -14.51 -10.87 -17.02
C PRO A 299 -15.57 -10.54 -15.96
N LEU A 300 -16.54 -9.68 -16.30
CA LEU A 300 -17.51 -9.10 -15.35
C LEU A 300 -18.29 -10.18 -14.57
N GLU A 301 -18.70 -11.26 -15.20
CA GLU A 301 -19.43 -12.34 -14.51
C GLU A 301 -18.54 -13.03 -13.46
N ALA A 302 -17.29 -13.35 -13.82
CA ALA A 302 -16.33 -13.95 -12.89
C ALA A 302 -16.00 -12.97 -11.76
N PHE A 303 -15.85 -11.68 -12.06
CA PHE A 303 -15.63 -10.64 -11.06
C PHE A 303 -16.78 -10.57 -10.06
N ASN A 304 -18.03 -10.46 -10.51
CA ASN A 304 -19.21 -10.42 -9.63
C ASN A 304 -19.33 -11.69 -8.78
N ALA A 305 -19.05 -12.85 -9.37
CA ALA A 305 -19.06 -14.12 -8.63
C ALA A 305 -17.98 -14.17 -7.55
N MET A 306 -16.78 -13.65 -7.83
CA MET A 306 -15.69 -13.59 -6.86
C MET A 306 -15.93 -12.55 -5.77
N MET A 307 -16.57 -11.41 -6.07
CA MET A 307 -17.00 -10.46 -5.04
C MET A 307 -17.96 -11.11 -4.05
N HIS A 308 -18.89 -11.95 -4.54
CA HIS A 308 -19.76 -12.73 -3.64
C HIS A 308 -18.95 -13.70 -2.74
N VAL A 309 -17.96 -14.39 -3.33
CA VAL A 309 -17.03 -15.25 -2.54
C VAL A 309 -16.32 -14.44 -1.47
N LEU A 310 -15.80 -13.25 -1.82
CA LEU A 310 -15.12 -12.37 -0.86
C LEU A 310 -16.02 -11.94 0.30
N TYR A 311 -17.27 -11.59 0.06
CA TYR A 311 -18.19 -11.24 1.15
C TYR A 311 -18.48 -12.43 2.10
N LEU A 312 -18.56 -13.65 1.57
CA LEU A 312 -18.69 -14.84 2.42
C LEU A 312 -17.42 -15.09 3.25
N GLU A 313 -16.24 -14.84 2.67
CA GLU A 313 -14.97 -14.95 3.37
C GLU A 313 -14.74 -13.82 4.38
N LEU A 314 -15.20 -12.61 4.08
CA LEU A 314 -15.26 -11.49 5.04
C LEU A 314 -16.06 -11.89 6.28
N ARG A 315 -17.27 -12.42 6.08
CA ARG A 315 -18.11 -12.89 7.17
C ARG A 315 -17.44 -13.96 8.04
N SER A 316 -16.92 -15.02 7.40
CA SER A 316 -16.28 -16.10 8.16
C SER A 316 -14.99 -15.62 8.82
N GLY A 317 -14.16 -14.87 8.09
CA GLY A 317 -12.87 -14.38 8.59
C GLY A 317 -13.01 -13.44 9.77
N LEU A 318 -13.95 -12.48 9.72
CA LEU A 318 -14.21 -11.58 10.85
C LEU A 318 -14.79 -12.33 12.07
N ASN A 319 -15.74 -13.27 11.85
CA ASN A 319 -16.29 -14.04 12.95
C ASN A 319 -15.20 -14.87 13.66
N ASP A 320 -14.32 -15.54 12.91
CA ASP A 320 -13.20 -16.30 13.45
C ASP A 320 -12.18 -15.39 14.17
N TYR A 321 -11.92 -14.21 13.62
CA TYR A 321 -11.03 -13.23 14.22
C TYR A 321 -11.59 -12.70 15.55
N PHE A 322 -12.87 -12.31 15.61
CA PHE A 322 -13.51 -11.85 16.84
C PHE A 322 -13.51 -12.91 17.94
N ALA A 323 -13.68 -14.18 17.57
CA ALA A 323 -13.64 -15.29 18.54
C ALA A 323 -12.27 -15.46 19.24
N THR A 324 -11.20 -14.95 18.65
CA THR A 324 -9.82 -15.11 19.17
C THR A 324 -9.22 -13.80 19.68
N ARG A 325 -9.76 -12.65 19.28
CA ARG A 325 -9.22 -11.32 19.61
C ARG A 325 -9.81 -10.80 20.94
N PRO A 326 -9.00 -10.56 21.98
CA PRO A 326 -9.49 -10.02 23.23
C PRO A 326 -9.99 -8.58 23.10
N GLY A 327 -10.92 -8.19 23.97
CA GLY A 327 -11.44 -6.83 24.06
C GLY A 327 -12.27 -6.38 22.86
N THR A 328 -12.87 -7.31 22.14
CA THR A 328 -13.79 -7.04 21.05
C THR A 328 -15.18 -6.70 21.60
N LEU A 329 -15.77 -5.59 21.16
CA LEU A 329 -17.12 -5.15 21.55
C LEU A 329 -18.25 -5.82 20.76
N VAL A 330 -17.90 -6.55 19.69
CA VAL A 330 -18.81 -7.37 18.87
C VAL A 330 -18.27 -8.79 18.74
N GLN A 331 -19.13 -9.77 18.57
CA GLN A 331 -18.75 -11.18 18.51
C GLN A 331 -18.85 -11.77 17.09
N ASN A 332 -19.54 -11.08 16.18
CA ASN A 332 -19.76 -11.54 14.82
C ASN A 332 -20.14 -10.37 13.91
N ILE A 333 -20.14 -10.62 12.60
CA ILE A 333 -20.47 -9.60 11.60
C ILE A 333 -21.91 -9.08 11.74
N GLY A 334 -22.86 -9.88 12.25
CA GLY A 334 -24.24 -9.45 12.48
C GLY A 334 -24.34 -8.37 13.56
N GLU A 335 -23.55 -8.48 14.63
CA GLU A 335 -23.41 -7.44 15.65
C GLU A 335 -22.68 -6.22 15.10
N LEU A 336 -21.66 -6.41 14.24
CA LEU A 336 -20.97 -5.32 13.59
C LEU A 336 -21.90 -4.50 12.68
N VAL A 337 -22.86 -5.15 11.98
CA VAL A 337 -23.91 -4.44 11.22
C VAL A 337 -24.72 -3.49 12.10
N GLN A 338 -24.98 -3.90 13.34
CA GLN A 338 -25.75 -3.11 14.32
C GLN A 338 -24.86 -2.11 15.10
N TRP A 339 -23.54 -2.17 14.93
CA TRP A 339 -22.62 -1.27 15.62
C TRP A 339 -22.92 0.17 15.22
N PRO A 340 -23.20 1.08 16.18
CA PRO A 340 -23.54 2.45 15.84
C PRO A 340 -22.32 3.15 15.24
N VAL A 341 -22.43 3.43 13.95
CA VAL A 341 -21.41 4.13 13.21
C VAL A 341 -21.67 5.63 13.37
N GLN A 342 -21.18 6.22 14.46
CA GLN A 342 -21.12 7.66 14.64
C GLN A 342 -19.66 8.11 14.48
N HIS A 343 -19.35 8.65 13.33
CA HIS A 343 -17.98 9.01 12.97
C HIS A 343 -17.88 10.50 12.72
N GLY A 344 -17.91 11.32 13.80
CA GLY A 344 -17.65 12.73 13.71
C GLY A 344 -18.32 13.42 12.52
N GLU A 345 -17.54 13.85 11.53
CA GLU A 345 -18.02 14.51 10.31
C GLU A 345 -18.59 13.56 9.25
N PHE A 346 -18.33 12.25 9.35
CA PHE A 346 -18.72 11.25 8.36
C PHE A 346 -19.75 10.28 8.94
N ASN A 347 -20.92 10.20 8.29
CA ASN A 347 -21.90 9.16 8.53
C ASN A 347 -21.91 8.21 7.33
N TYR A 348 -21.59 6.94 7.54
CA TYR A 348 -21.76 5.90 6.54
C TYR A 348 -22.49 4.69 7.14
N THR A 349 -23.06 3.87 6.27
CA THR A 349 -23.83 2.68 6.64
C THR A 349 -22.91 1.45 6.61
N ASN A 350 -23.25 0.41 7.35
CA ASN A 350 -22.58 -0.88 7.30
C ASN A 350 -23.19 -1.78 6.20
N ASP A 351 -23.45 -1.22 5.03
CA ASP A 351 -24.16 -1.89 3.95
C ASP A 351 -23.42 -3.11 3.37
N HIS A 352 -22.09 -3.07 3.25
CA HIS A 352 -21.31 -4.25 2.86
C HIS A 352 -21.34 -5.36 3.92
N PHE A 353 -21.29 -5.01 5.20
CA PHE A 353 -21.43 -6.00 6.26
C PHE A 353 -22.83 -6.60 6.28
N ALA A 354 -23.87 -5.78 6.06
CA ALA A 354 -25.24 -6.26 5.96
C ALA A 354 -25.42 -7.22 4.76
N GLU A 355 -24.84 -6.89 3.62
CA GLU A 355 -24.79 -7.77 2.45
C GLU A 355 -24.09 -9.08 2.80
N ALA A 356 -22.84 -9.03 3.32
CA ALA A 356 -22.08 -10.21 3.69
C ALA A 356 -22.81 -11.10 4.73
N ALA A 357 -23.51 -10.49 5.69
CA ALA A 357 -24.29 -11.21 6.70
C ALA A 357 -25.49 -11.96 6.10
N SER A 358 -26.12 -11.40 5.06
CA SER A 358 -27.34 -11.93 4.42
C SER A 358 -27.08 -12.96 3.32
N LEU A 359 -25.86 -13.00 2.75
CA LEU A 359 -25.55 -13.84 1.59
C LEU A 359 -25.68 -15.34 1.89
N GLY A 360 -26.26 -16.08 0.94
CA GLY A 360 -26.29 -17.53 0.88
C GLY A 360 -24.96 -18.13 0.37
N LYS A 361 -25.03 -19.32 -0.22
CA LYS A 361 -23.85 -19.98 -0.83
C LYS A 361 -23.35 -19.20 -2.05
N ALA A 362 -22.02 -19.20 -2.23
CA ALA A 362 -21.43 -18.63 -3.43
C ALA A 362 -21.93 -19.32 -4.70
N PRO A 363 -22.14 -18.57 -5.80
CA PRO A 363 -22.57 -19.12 -7.10
C PRO A 363 -21.50 -20.01 -7.73
N VAL A 364 -20.23 -19.76 -7.42
CA VAL A 364 -19.06 -20.53 -7.87
C VAL A 364 -18.14 -20.81 -6.69
N SER A 365 -17.33 -21.88 -6.77
CA SER A 365 -16.24 -22.04 -5.84
C SER A 365 -15.12 -21.04 -6.15
N ARG A 366 -14.36 -20.64 -5.12
CA ARG A 366 -13.21 -19.74 -5.31
C ARG A 366 -12.27 -20.21 -6.42
N SER A 367 -11.90 -21.49 -6.45
CA SER A 367 -10.99 -22.07 -7.45
C SER A 367 -11.52 -22.00 -8.89
N VAL A 368 -12.84 -22.00 -9.08
CA VAL A 368 -13.44 -21.82 -10.40
C VAL A 368 -13.34 -20.36 -10.83
N GLY A 369 -13.66 -19.43 -9.96
CA GLY A 369 -13.52 -17.99 -10.23
C GLY A 369 -12.07 -17.59 -10.51
N GLU A 370 -11.13 -18.03 -9.68
CA GLU A 370 -9.69 -17.75 -9.82
C GLU A 370 -9.14 -18.20 -11.18
N ARG A 371 -9.53 -19.38 -11.69
CA ARG A 371 -9.07 -19.86 -13.01
C ARG A 371 -9.41 -18.92 -14.15
N ALA A 372 -10.52 -18.22 -14.08
CA ALA A 372 -10.89 -17.24 -15.11
C ALA A 372 -9.88 -16.07 -15.16
N PHE A 373 -9.42 -15.61 -14.01
CA PHE A 373 -8.42 -14.52 -13.92
C PHE A 373 -7.02 -15.01 -14.27
N VAL A 374 -6.64 -16.22 -13.85
CA VAL A 374 -5.36 -16.83 -14.25
C VAL A 374 -5.30 -16.99 -15.78
N ALA A 375 -6.36 -17.52 -16.41
CA ALA A 375 -6.41 -17.69 -17.86
C ALA A 375 -6.33 -16.34 -18.61
N LEU A 376 -6.94 -15.29 -18.06
CA LEU A 376 -6.86 -13.95 -18.63
C LEU A 376 -5.41 -13.42 -18.61
N PHE A 377 -4.71 -13.56 -17.49
CA PHE A 377 -3.31 -13.12 -17.38
C PHE A 377 -2.35 -13.95 -18.21
N ASP A 378 -2.57 -15.28 -18.30
CA ASP A 378 -1.78 -16.13 -19.16
C ASP A 378 -1.96 -15.75 -20.65
N GLN A 379 -3.19 -15.40 -21.05
CA GLN A 379 -3.46 -14.88 -22.40
C GLN A 379 -2.82 -13.50 -22.63
N ALA A 380 -2.90 -12.60 -21.64
CA ALA A 380 -2.32 -11.25 -21.76
C ALA A 380 -0.79 -11.28 -21.80
N LEU A 381 -0.13 -12.25 -21.13
CA LEU A 381 1.33 -12.39 -21.18
C LEU A 381 1.84 -12.91 -22.52
N ASP A 382 1.12 -13.78 -23.21
CA ASP A 382 1.41 -14.37 -24.53
C ASP A 382 2.90 -14.39 -24.95
N GLY A 383 3.69 -15.11 -24.17
CA GLY A 383 5.14 -15.23 -24.38
C GLY A 383 6.01 -14.24 -23.59
N GLY A 384 5.42 -13.24 -22.94
CA GLY A 384 6.13 -12.33 -22.02
C GLY A 384 6.25 -12.87 -20.60
N ASP A 385 7.03 -12.17 -19.79
CA ASP A 385 7.28 -12.52 -18.37
C ASP A 385 6.54 -11.57 -17.43
N VAL A 386 6.48 -10.28 -17.74
CA VAL A 386 5.92 -9.22 -16.90
C VAL A 386 4.97 -8.33 -17.71
N LEU A 387 3.72 -8.22 -17.25
CA LEU A 387 2.74 -7.26 -17.76
C LEU A 387 2.96 -5.88 -17.13
N ILE A 388 2.79 -4.83 -17.94
CA ILE A 388 3.00 -3.45 -17.51
C ILE A 388 1.83 -2.58 -17.98
N ALA A 389 1.31 -1.75 -17.07
CA ALA A 389 0.30 -0.73 -17.40
C ALA A 389 0.38 0.43 -16.40
N PRO A 390 -0.23 1.60 -16.70
CA PRO A 390 -0.48 2.62 -15.68
C PRO A 390 -1.31 2.02 -14.54
N ALA A 391 -0.99 2.40 -13.29
CA ALA A 391 -1.69 1.87 -12.13
C ALA A 391 -3.05 2.58 -11.93
N TYR A 392 -3.00 3.83 -11.51
CA TYR A 392 -4.18 4.69 -11.30
C TYR A 392 -3.89 6.08 -11.84
N GLY A 393 -4.92 6.80 -12.24
CA GLY A 393 -4.79 8.21 -12.58
C GLY A 393 -4.39 9.08 -11.38
N PRO A 394 -4.17 10.39 -11.60
CA PRO A 394 -3.83 11.30 -10.52
C PRO A 394 -4.89 11.29 -9.43
N ALA A 395 -4.46 11.59 -8.19
CA ALA A 395 -5.34 11.56 -7.02
C ALA A 395 -6.57 12.46 -7.20
N GLU A 396 -7.76 11.88 -7.04
CA GLU A 396 -9.02 12.64 -7.06
C GLU A 396 -9.09 13.60 -5.89
N LYS A 397 -9.87 14.68 -6.09
CA LYS A 397 -10.16 15.62 -5.02
C LYS A 397 -11.05 14.96 -3.98
N LEU A 398 -10.67 15.12 -2.71
CA LEU A 398 -11.52 14.75 -1.60
C LEU A 398 -12.76 15.63 -1.59
N ASP A 399 -13.90 15.05 -1.95
CA ASP A 399 -15.17 15.77 -1.93
C ASP A 399 -15.94 15.39 -0.67
N LEU A 400 -15.69 16.11 0.39
CA LEU A 400 -16.36 15.95 1.67
C LEU A 400 -17.89 16.16 1.56
N ALA A 401 -18.38 16.79 0.48
CA ALA A 401 -19.79 16.99 0.21
C ALA A 401 -20.44 15.85 -0.57
N ARG A 402 -19.68 15.11 -1.35
CA ARG A 402 -20.15 13.95 -2.14
C ARG A 402 -20.07 12.64 -1.36
N ARG A 403 -20.57 12.63 -0.17
CA ARG A 403 -20.75 11.41 0.62
C ARG A 403 -21.54 10.40 -0.21
N GLY A 404 -20.89 9.34 -0.73
CA GLY A 404 -21.59 8.22 -1.32
C GLY A 404 -21.38 7.91 -2.80
N ARG A 405 -20.41 8.49 -3.46
CA ARG A 405 -19.96 7.98 -4.76
C ARG A 405 -18.50 7.56 -4.66
N ARG A 406 -18.26 6.25 -4.48
CA ARG A 406 -17.01 5.69 -4.99
C ARG A 406 -16.95 6.03 -6.48
N PRO A 407 -15.80 6.51 -7.00
CA PRO A 407 -15.56 6.38 -8.42
C PRO A 407 -15.86 4.93 -8.78
N THR A 408 -16.67 4.69 -9.78
CA THR A 408 -16.80 3.36 -10.39
C THR A 408 -15.38 2.83 -10.53
N LEU A 409 -15.16 1.57 -10.11
CA LEU A 409 -13.92 0.85 -10.40
C LEU A 409 -13.76 0.94 -11.93
N GLY A 410 -13.04 1.98 -12.38
CA GLY A 410 -12.73 2.16 -13.77
C GLY A 410 -11.67 1.15 -14.19
N TYR A 411 -11.38 1.06 -15.46
CA TYR A 411 -10.33 0.24 -16.05
C TYR A 411 -8.95 0.40 -15.38
N GLN A 412 -8.73 1.48 -14.67
CA GLN A 412 -7.51 1.79 -13.92
C GLN A 412 -7.14 0.77 -12.83
N SER A 413 -8.12 0.00 -12.33
CA SER A 413 -7.89 -1.09 -11.37
C SER A 413 -7.85 -2.48 -12.04
N TYR A 414 -7.79 -2.53 -13.36
CA TYR A 414 -7.90 -3.79 -14.09
C TYR A 414 -6.78 -4.76 -13.72
N LEU A 415 -5.51 -4.36 -13.88
CA LEU A 415 -4.39 -5.27 -13.65
C LEU A 415 -4.18 -5.60 -12.16
N ASP A 416 -4.25 -4.60 -11.29
CA ASP A 416 -4.03 -4.81 -9.85
C ASP A 416 -5.20 -5.57 -9.21
N GLY A 417 -6.44 -5.18 -9.50
CA GLY A 417 -7.62 -5.86 -9.00
C GLY A 417 -7.69 -7.31 -9.44
N LEU A 418 -7.50 -7.56 -10.74
CA LEU A 418 -7.54 -8.93 -11.29
C LEU A 418 -6.34 -9.77 -10.84
N SER A 419 -5.14 -9.17 -10.68
CA SER A 419 -3.97 -9.87 -10.14
C SER A 419 -4.22 -10.38 -8.72
N SER A 420 -4.99 -9.64 -7.92
CA SER A 420 -5.37 -10.04 -6.57
C SER A 420 -6.30 -11.26 -6.60
N PHE A 421 -7.26 -11.34 -7.54
CA PHE A 421 -8.09 -12.53 -7.73
C PHE A 421 -7.28 -13.71 -8.26
N ALA A 422 -6.37 -13.50 -9.21
CA ALA A 422 -5.47 -14.53 -9.70
C ALA A 422 -4.43 -14.98 -8.65
N GLY A 423 -4.16 -14.17 -7.64
CA GLY A 423 -3.13 -14.42 -6.62
C GLY A 423 -1.71 -14.12 -7.10
N TRP A 424 -1.57 -13.30 -8.14
CA TRP A 424 -0.30 -12.97 -8.75
C TRP A 424 0.42 -11.82 -8.04
N PRO A 425 1.77 -11.84 -7.97
CA PRO A 425 2.54 -10.77 -7.36
C PRO A 425 2.54 -9.52 -8.22
N THR A 426 2.63 -8.34 -7.56
CA THR A 426 2.73 -7.05 -8.24
C THR A 426 3.82 -6.18 -7.63
N LEU A 427 4.41 -5.33 -8.47
CA LEU A 427 5.24 -4.21 -8.07
C LEU A 427 4.66 -2.94 -8.66
N THR A 428 4.39 -1.95 -7.82
CA THR A 428 3.98 -0.62 -8.26
C THR A 428 5.16 0.33 -8.09
N MET A 429 5.40 1.18 -9.08
CA MET A 429 6.49 2.15 -9.05
C MET A 429 6.05 3.52 -9.52
N PRO A 430 6.69 4.62 -9.08
CA PRO A 430 6.41 5.95 -9.60
C PRO A 430 6.62 5.98 -11.12
N PHE A 431 5.70 6.58 -11.86
CA PHE A 431 5.81 6.70 -13.32
C PHE A 431 6.03 8.16 -13.73
N MET A 432 5.06 9.02 -13.44
CA MET A 432 5.09 10.41 -13.81
C MET A 432 4.33 11.30 -12.81
N GLN A 433 4.32 12.60 -13.06
CA GLN A 433 3.40 13.54 -12.41
C GLN A 433 2.45 14.14 -13.42
N ASP A 434 1.16 14.21 -13.06
CA ASP A 434 0.13 14.87 -13.82
C ASP A 434 -0.50 15.98 -12.98
N GLY A 435 -0.38 17.22 -13.45
CA GLY A 435 -0.79 18.38 -12.66
C GLY A 435 -0.10 18.51 -11.29
N GLY A 436 1.10 17.97 -11.14
CA GLY A 436 1.86 17.95 -9.87
C GLY A 436 1.46 16.81 -8.93
N LEU A 437 0.56 15.92 -9.36
CA LEU A 437 0.15 14.73 -8.61
C LEU A 437 0.80 13.46 -9.19
N PRO A 438 1.29 12.56 -8.35
CA PRO A 438 1.91 11.32 -8.83
C PRO A 438 0.92 10.41 -9.54
N VAL A 439 1.46 9.67 -10.50
CA VAL A 439 0.83 8.54 -11.18
C VAL A 439 1.83 7.40 -11.19
N GLY A 440 1.39 6.19 -10.83
CA GLY A 440 2.21 4.98 -10.80
C GLY A 440 2.05 4.13 -12.06
N MET A 441 2.98 3.19 -12.17
CA MET A 441 2.95 2.08 -13.13
C MET A 441 2.91 0.78 -12.34
N VAL A 442 2.08 -0.19 -12.74
CA VAL A 442 1.99 -1.51 -12.11
C VAL A 442 2.61 -2.56 -13.02
N LEU A 443 3.41 -3.42 -12.41
CA LEU A 443 4.05 -4.58 -13.00
C LEU A 443 3.41 -5.82 -12.39
N VAL A 444 3.07 -6.82 -13.21
CA VAL A 444 2.44 -8.08 -12.77
C VAL A 444 3.23 -9.24 -13.37
N ALA A 445 3.63 -10.20 -12.55
CA ALA A 445 4.34 -11.41 -13.00
C ALA A 445 3.60 -12.68 -12.54
N ARG A 446 3.99 -13.83 -13.09
CA ARG A 446 3.46 -15.14 -12.66
C ARG A 446 3.76 -15.40 -11.18
N PRO A 447 2.96 -16.24 -10.51
CA PRO A 447 3.22 -16.63 -9.13
C PRO A 447 4.65 -17.15 -8.94
N HIS A 448 5.27 -16.70 -7.85
CA HIS A 448 6.64 -17.04 -7.46
C HIS A 448 7.75 -16.49 -8.36
N CYS A 449 7.40 -15.58 -9.29
CA CYS A 449 8.35 -14.86 -10.14
C CYS A 449 8.62 -13.43 -9.63
N GLU A 450 8.68 -13.24 -8.32
CA GLU A 450 8.91 -11.92 -7.72
C GLU A 450 10.23 -11.29 -8.18
N ALA A 451 11.29 -12.06 -8.41
CA ALA A 451 12.57 -11.55 -8.89
C ALA A 451 12.43 -10.88 -10.26
N GLN A 452 11.59 -11.42 -11.16
CA GLN A 452 11.32 -10.80 -12.47
C GLN A 452 10.67 -9.41 -12.33
N LEU A 453 9.83 -9.18 -11.32
CA LEU A 453 9.26 -7.85 -11.06
C LEU A 453 10.33 -6.82 -10.72
N PHE A 454 11.30 -7.19 -9.88
CA PHE A 454 12.41 -6.30 -9.54
C PHE A 454 13.36 -6.07 -10.71
N ALA A 455 13.64 -7.10 -11.51
CA ALA A 455 14.45 -6.97 -12.73
C ALA A 455 13.73 -6.07 -13.77
N ALA A 456 12.43 -6.25 -14.00
CA ALA A 456 11.63 -5.40 -14.87
C ALA A 456 11.61 -3.93 -14.41
N ALA A 457 11.41 -3.71 -13.10
CA ALA A 457 11.44 -2.37 -12.54
C ALA A 457 12.80 -1.68 -12.72
N LEU A 458 13.92 -2.43 -12.53
CA LEU A 458 15.26 -1.92 -12.76
C LEU A 458 15.48 -1.54 -14.24
N GLU A 459 15.00 -2.38 -15.17
CA GLU A 459 15.09 -2.09 -16.61
C GLU A 459 14.34 -0.80 -16.99
N LEU A 460 13.16 -0.57 -16.43
CA LEU A 460 12.38 0.67 -16.62
C LEU A 460 13.10 1.90 -16.05
N ILE A 461 13.77 1.75 -14.90
CA ILE A 461 14.59 2.81 -14.30
C ILE A 461 15.80 3.13 -15.18
N ASP A 462 16.53 2.12 -15.64
CA ASP A 462 17.71 2.27 -16.49
C ASP A 462 17.39 2.86 -17.87
N ALA A 463 16.18 2.59 -18.36
CA ALA A 463 15.65 3.21 -19.58
C ALA A 463 15.17 4.66 -19.36
N GLY A 464 15.10 5.15 -18.13
CA GLY A 464 14.58 6.47 -17.80
C GLY A 464 13.07 6.61 -17.99
N VAL A 465 12.34 5.49 -18.03
CA VAL A 465 10.89 5.43 -18.27
C VAL A 465 10.09 5.68 -17.00
N ALA A 466 10.52 5.11 -15.87
CA ALA A 466 9.79 5.16 -14.60
C ALA A 466 10.74 5.10 -13.40
N GLY A 467 10.21 5.15 -12.17
CA GLY A 467 10.96 4.84 -10.95
C GLY A 467 11.57 6.04 -10.22
N GLN A 468 11.33 7.26 -10.66
CA GLN A 468 11.84 8.44 -9.96
C GLN A 468 10.89 8.84 -8.83
N PHE A 469 11.33 8.69 -7.58
CA PHE A 469 10.64 9.27 -6.43
C PHE A 469 10.81 10.79 -6.42
N VAL A 470 9.70 11.50 -6.26
CA VAL A 470 9.66 12.96 -6.11
C VAL A 470 9.17 13.29 -4.71
N ARG A 471 9.86 14.19 -4.01
CA ARG A 471 9.43 14.65 -2.69
C ARG A 471 8.11 15.42 -2.79
N PRO A 472 7.18 15.23 -1.85
CA PRO A 472 5.92 15.96 -1.82
C PRO A 472 6.09 17.47 -1.76
N THR A 473 5.18 18.18 -2.42
CA THR A 473 5.15 19.65 -2.48
C THR A 473 4.35 20.30 -1.37
N TRP A 474 3.58 19.51 -0.59
CA TRP A 474 2.77 19.97 0.54
C TRP A 474 1.81 21.11 0.18
N GLN A 475 1.09 20.97 -0.93
CA GLN A 475 0.08 21.95 -1.31
C GLN A 475 -1.06 21.98 -0.28
N LEU A 476 -1.18 23.08 0.42
CA LEU A 476 -2.27 23.31 1.36
C LEU A 476 -3.56 23.66 0.59
N PRO A 477 -4.75 23.23 1.09
CA PRO A 477 -6.01 23.63 0.52
C PRO A 477 -6.11 25.16 0.47
N GLN A 478 -6.56 25.70 -0.66
CA GLN A 478 -6.89 27.12 -0.70
C GLN A 478 -8.11 27.33 0.22
N ARG A 479 -7.93 28.13 1.26
CA ARG A 479 -9.04 28.55 2.09
C ARG A 479 -9.96 29.40 1.23
N GLY A 480 -11.11 28.87 0.85
CA GLY A 480 -12.19 29.59 0.19
C GLY A 480 -12.89 30.58 1.12
#